data_531c43a134ef14492bb274db2a0fbdec
#
_entry.id   531c43a134ef14492bb274db2a0fbdec
#
_cell.length_a   1.000
_cell.length_b   1.000
_cell.length_c   1.000
_cell.angle_alpha   90.00
_cell.angle_beta   90.00
_cell.angle_gamma   90.00
#
_symmetry.space_group_name_H-M   'P 1'
#
loop_
_entity.id
_entity.type
_entity.pdbx_description
1 polymer ?
#
loop_
_entity_poly.entity_id
_entity_poly.type
_entity_poly.pdbx_seq_one_letter_code
_entity_poly.pdbx_strand_id
1 'polypeptide(L)'
;MSELIYRPLLPLFLAAFLVGGCSSTPTELSVAEEEWVYEVRALQLVIKATADVNSVSGRPHSIAVGLFQMNDPNTFSGLAVTQQGAVELLQKGKIDNTIVDFQLLTVRPGEQKNISISRAHTAKYIGIVAGYYKLNPLTDVKVFPIPMQAVERGLVEKALALVALVSDEAKAIPGKLNVFVNLGRSGAKQIISIEDELLKQQQVSSDKKQVQQEDWFKSLKDAQEE
;
A
#
# COMPACT_ATOMS: atom_id res chain seq x y z
N MET A 1 35.99 73.60 -31.84
CA MET A 1 36.12 72.43 -32.72
C MET A 1 36.42 71.26 -31.84
N SER A 2 35.42 70.56 -31.40
CA SER A 2 35.58 69.35 -30.58
C SER A 2 34.35 68.49 -30.82
N GLU A 3 34.59 67.50 -31.62
CA GLU A 3 33.63 66.47 -32.01
C GLU A 3 33.32 65.59 -30.82
N LEU A 4 32.08 65.61 -30.31
CA LEU A 4 31.57 64.73 -29.27
C LEU A 4 31.18 63.39 -29.90
N ILE A 5 31.97 62.39 -29.69
CA ILE A 5 31.67 61.02 -30.10
C ILE A 5 30.67 60.45 -29.12
N TYR A 6 29.42 60.38 -29.55
CA TYR A 6 28.34 59.67 -28.83
C TYR A 6 28.50 58.13 -29.03
N ARG A 7 28.98 57.44 -28.01
CA ARG A 7 28.94 55.98 -27.97
C ARG A 7 27.58 55.55 -27.40
N PRO A 8 26.76 54.82 -28.15
CA PRO A 8 25.57 54.20 -27.55
C PRO A 8 26.00 53.03 -26.68
N LEU A 9 25.83 53.18 -25.40
CA LEU A 9 25.86 52.08 -24.44
C LEU A 9 24.63 51.17 -24.68
N LEU A 10 24.90 50.07 -25.34
CA LEU A 10 23.95 48.98 -25.51
C LEU A 10 23.69 48.34 -24.16
N PRO A 11 22.50 48.41 -23.56
CA PRO A 11 22.23 47.67 -22.34
C PRO A 11 22.16 46.19 -22.69
N LEU A 12 23.18 45.47 -22.26
CA LEU A 12 23.18 43.98 -22.26
C LEU A 12 22.13 43.50 -21.29
N PHE A 13 20.90 43.33 -21.79
CA PHE A 13 19.83 42.65 -21.06
C PHE A 13 20.20 41.17 -20.97
N LEU A 14 20.96 40.85 -19.95
CA LEU A 14 21.18 39.46 -19.54
C LEU A 14 19.87 38.92 -18.99
N ALA A 15 19.06 38.34 -19.87
CA ALA A 15 17.90 37.54 -19.50
C ALA A 15 18.38 36.31 -18.74
N ALA A 16 18.44 36.45 -17.42
CA ALA A 16 18.60 35.31 -16.53
C ALA A 16 17.33 34.45 -16.66
N PHE A 17 17.37 33.43 -17.52
CA PHE A 17 16.43 32.32 -17.52
C PHE A 17 16.57 31.57 -16.19
N LEU A 18 15.78 31.99 -15.22
CA LEU A 18 15.48 31.19 -14.05
C LEU A 18 14.71 29.96 -14.54
N VAL A 19 15.42 28.90 -14.81
CA VAL A 19 14.86 27.55 -14.92
C VAL A 19 14.40 27.17 -13.53
N GLY A 20 13.20 27.64 -13.16
CA GLY A 20 12.46 27.14 -12.02
C GLY A 20 12.11 25.68 -12.31
N GLY A 21 12.97 24.75 -11.92
CA GLY A 21 12.63 23.35 -11.85
C GLY A 21 11.46 23.20 -10.87
N CYS A 22 10.24 23.10 -11.40
CA CYS A 22 9.12 22.58 -10.62
C CYS A 22 9.47 21.14 -10.22
N SER A 23 10.08 20.98 -9.05
CA SER A 23 10.06 19.72 -8.33
C SER A 23 8.62 19.48 -7.92
N SER A 24 7.86 18.78 -8.77
CA SER A 24 6.57 18.24 -8.39
C SER A 24 6.86 17.11 -7.41
N THR A 25 6.92 17.44 -6.12
CA THR A 25 6.76 16.46 -5.06
C THR A 25 5.42 15.76 -5.31
N PRO A 26 5.40 14.42 -5.43
CA PRO A 26 4.12 13.71 -5.53
C PRO A 26 3.29 14.10 -4.31
N THR A 27 2.10 14.67 -4.55
CA THR A 27 1.16 15.00 -3.50
C THR A 27 0.73 13.69 -2.86
N GLU A 28 1.18 13.43 -1.65
CA GLU A 28 0.79 12.24 -0.91
C GLU A 28 -0.71 12.33 -0.62
N LEU A 29 -1.48 11.35 -1.13
CA LEU A 29 -2.92 11.28 -0.88
C LEU A 29 -3.13 11.05 0.62
N SER A 30 -3.80 11.95 1.28
CA SER A 30 -4.22 11.80 2.67
C SER A 30 -5.74 11.74 2.77
N VAL A 31 -6.23 10.89 3.67
CA VAL A 31 -7.65 10.79 4.02
C VAL A 31 -7.85 11.51 5.33
N ALA A 32 -8.79 12.46 5.37
CA ALA A 32 -9.13 13.15 6.60
C ALA A 32 -9.67 12.16 7.68
N GLU A 33 -9.43 12.44 8.96
CA GLU A 33 -9.82 11.52 10.05
C GLU A 33 -11.32 11.22 10.06
N GLU A 34 -12.15 12.20 9.75
CA GLU A 34 -13.61 12.09 9.67
C GLU A 34 -14.12 11.19 8.55
N GLU A 35 -13.28 10.87 7.55
CA GLU A 35 -13.64 9.97 6.45
C GLU A 35 -13.39 8.49 6.80
N TRP A 36 -12.68 8.19 7.89
CA TRP A 36 -12.45 6.83 8.37
C TRP A 36 -13.66 6.27 9.14
N VAL A 37 -14.84 6.35 8.51
CA VAL A 37 -16.10 5.87 9.07
C VAL A 37 -16.29 4.37 8.85
N TYR A 38 -17.25 3.79 9.58
CA TYR A 38 -17.69 2.41 9.35
C TYR A 38 -18.18 2.22 7.92
N GLU A 39 -17.71 1.16 7.26
CA GLU A 39 -18.12 0.84 5.90
C GLU A 39 -18.39 -0.66 5.74
N VAL A 40 -19.59 -1.00 5.26
CA VAL A 40 -20.00 -2.39 5.03
C VAL A 40 -19.21 -3.03 3.90
N ARG A 41 -18.75 -4.27 4.09
CA ARG A 41 -18.06 -5.07 3.06
C ARG A 41 -16.84 -4.39 2.44
N ALA A 42 -16.15 -3.55 3.21
CA ALA A 42 -14.94 -2.87 2.74
C ALA A 42 -13.71 -3.80 2.67
N LEU A 43 -13.74 -4.92 3.40
CA LEU A 43 -12.64 -5.89 3.46
C LEU A 43 -13.11 -7.22 2.88
N GLN A 44 -12.36 -7.76 1.91
CA GLN A 44 -12.59 -9.09 1.34
C GLN A 44 -11.39 -9.97 1.71
N LEU A 45 -11.65 -11.10 2.35
CA LEU A 45 -10.62 -12.03 2.78
C LEU A 45 -10.88 -13.41 2.16
N VAL A 46 -9.94 -13.88 1.35
CA VAL A 46 -9.94 -15.22 0.78
C VAL A 46 -8.86 -16.03 1.49
N ILE A 47 -9.25 -17.05 2.25
CA ILE A 47 -8.33 -17.95 2.92
C ILE A 47 -8.40 -19.32 2.27
N LYS A 48 -7.26 -19.86 1.84
CA LYS A 48 -7.14 -21.22 1.29
C LYS A 48 -6.14 -22.01 2.13
N ALA A 49 -6.57 -23.13 2.68
CA ALA A 49 -5.72 -24.04 3.42
C ALA A 49 -5.43 -25.30 2.61
N THR A 50 -4.18 -25.77 2.64
CA THR A 50 -3.83 -27.08 2.08
C THR A 50 -4.43 -28.22 2.94
N ALA A 51 -4.60 -29.43 2.37
CA ALA A 51 -5.12 -30.58 3.09
C ALA A 51 -4.24 -31.01 4.28
N ASP A 52 -2.96 -30.62 4.26
CA ASP A 52 -1.97 -30.89 5.30
C ASP A 52 -1.62 -29.67 6.16
N VAL A 53 -2.48 -28.63 6.18
CA VAL A 53 -2.26 -27.40 6.94
C VAL A 53 -1.97 -27.67 8.41
N ASN A 54 -1.07 -26.86 9.01
CA ASN A 54 -0.71 -26.88 10.42
C ASN A 54 -0.39 -28.29 10.94
N SER A 55 0.43 -29.02 10.17
CA SER A 55 0.70 -30.44 10.43
C SER A 55 1.65 -30.62 11.60
N VAL A 56 1.23 -31.40 12.60
CA VAL A 56 2.04 -31.78 13.76
C VAL A 56 2.18 -33.29 13.76
N SER A 57 3.40 -33.82 13.83
CA SER A 57 3.69 -35.27 13.77
C SER A 57 2.99 -35.96 12.57
N GLY A 58 2.94 -35.29 11.43
CA GLY A 58 2.32 -35.81 10.20
C GLY A 58 0.80 -35.72 10.15
N ARG A 59 0.14 -35.21 11.17
CA ARG A 59 -1.32 -35.03 11.24
C ARG A 59 -1.72 -33.59 11.02
N PRO A 60 -2.60 -33.31 10.06
CA PRO A 60 -3.11 -31.97 9.85
C PRO A 60 -4.06 -31.51 10.96
N HIS A 61 -4.03 -30.24 11.30
CA HIS A 61 -4.88 -29.64 12.31
C HIS A 61 -5.53 -28.36 11.77
N SER A 62 -6.71 -28.02 12.31
CA SER A 62 -7.30 -26.72 12.07
C SER A 62 -6.37 -25.62 12.58
N ILE A 63 -6.42 -24.48 11.93
CA ILE A 63 -5.60 -23.32 12.25
C ILE A 63 -6.48 -22.13 12.61
N ALA A 64 -6.10 -21.40 13.65
CA ALA A 64 -6.70 -20.11 13.98
C ALA A 64 -6.06 -19.02 13.11
N VAL A 65 -6.87 -18.14 12.54
CA VAL A 65 -6.43 -16.95 11.83
C VAL A 65 -7.04 -15.74 12.50
N GLY A 66 -6.19 -14.90 13.11
CA GLY A 66 -6.59 -13.62 13.69
C GLY A 66 -6.64 -12.54 12.61
N LEU A 67 -7.75 -11.82 12.55
CA LEU A 67 -7.92 -10.61 11.76
C LEU A 67 -8.07 -9.43 12.71
N PHE A 68 -7.20 -8.45 12.56
CA PHE A 68 -7.12 -7.25 13.39
C PHE A 68 -7.40 -6.03 12.54
N GLN A 69 -8.31 -5.16 12.99
CA GLN A 69 -8.52 -3.84 12.42
C GLN A 69 -7.94 -2.82 13.37
N MET A 70 -7.08 -1.92 12.88
CA MET A 70 -6.29 -1.03 13.70
C MET A 70 -6.34 0.40 13.18
N ASN A 71 -6.37 1.37 14.09
CA ASN A 71 -6.15 2.78 13.74
C ASN A 71 -4.66 3.14 13.71
N ASP A 72 -3.83 2.42 14.49
CA ASP A 72 -2.37 2.54 14.53
C ASP A 72 -1.75 1.12 14.58
N PRO A 73 -0.76 0.79 13.72
CA PRO A 73 -0.20 -0.55 13.65
C PRO A 73 0.96 -0.79 14.62
N ASN A 74 1.42 0.23 15.37
CA ASN A 74 2.67 0.17 16.13
C ASN A 74 2.64 -0.90 17.24
N THR A 75 1.59 -0.94 18.07
CA THR A 75 1.46 -1.94 19.13
C THR A 75 1.40 -3.35 18.55
N PHE A 76 0.57 -3.55 17.54
CA PHE A 76 0.48 -4.84 16.85
C PHE A 76 1.83 -5.25 16.27
N SER A 77 2.48 -4.38 15.52
CA SER A 77 3.78 -4.67 14.88
C SER A 77 4.87 -4.95 15.89
N GLY A 78 4.91 -4.22 17.00
CA GLY A 78 5.86 -4.43 18.09
C GLY A 78 5.74 -5.83 18.73
N LEU A 79 4.53 -6.33 18.90
CA LEU A 79 4.28 -7.69 19.41
C LEU A 79 4.53 -8.74 18.31
N ALA A 80 4.12 -8.47 17.10
CA ALA A 80 4.16 -9.41 15.98
C ALA A 80 5.58 -9.79 15.52
N VAL A 81 6.63 -9.07 15.94
CA VAL A 81 8.03 -9.42 15.59
C VAL A 81 8.54 -10.67 16.29
N THR A 82 7.86 -11.13 17.35
CA THR A 82 8.22 -12.34 18.08
C THR A 82 7.12 -13.39 18.01
N GLN A 83 7.49 -14.68 18.07
CA GLN A 83 6.53 -15.76 18.13
C GLN A 83 5.60 -15.63 19.35
N GLN A 84 6.15 -15.29 20.51
CA GLN A 84 5.38 -15.13 21.75
C GLN A 84 4.38 -13.97 21.62
N GLY A 85 4.79 -12.83 21.10
CA GLY A 85 3.90 -11.67 20.89
C GLY A 85 2.80 -11.96 19.87
N ALA A 86 3.11 -12.69 18.79
CA ALA A 86 2.09 -13.09 17.81
C ALA A 86 1.06 -14.07 18.42
N VAL A 87 1.49 -14.99 19.30
CA VAL A 87 0.58 -15.85 20.07
C VAL A 87 -0.25 -15.03 21.05
N GLU A 88 0.34 -14.05 21.71
CA GLU A 88 -0.37 -13.15 22.62
C GLU A 88 -1.45 -12.33 21.90
N LEU A 89 -1.17 -11.83 20.69
CA LEU A 89 -2.15 -11.19 19.82
C LEU A 89 -3.37 -12.10 19.57
N LEU A 90 -3.13 -13.36 19.17
CA LEU A 90 -4.21 -14.32 18.92
C LEU A 90 -5.04 -14.64 20.18
N GLN A 91 -4.40 -14.67 21.33
CA GLN A 91 -5.07 -15.01 22.60
C GLN A 91 -5.88 -13.85 23.18
N LYS A 92 -5.33 -12.64 23.15
CA LYS A 92 -5.93 -11.45 23.77
C LYS A 92 -6.80 -10.65 22.80
N GLY A 93 -6.52 -10.69 21.50
CA GLY A 93 -7.22 -9.90 20.49
C GLY A 93 -6.97 -8.40 20.68
N LYS A 94 -7.90 -7.71 21.29
CA LYS A 94 -7.78 -6.28 21.60
C LYS A 94 -6.88 -6.06 22.80
N ILE A 95 -5.60 -5.81 22.56
CA ILE A 95 -4.61 -5.59 23.63
C ILE A 95 -4.69 -4.16 24.16
N ASP A 96 -4.94 -3.20 23.26
CA ASP A 96 -5.09 -1.79 23.58
C ASP A 96 -6.12 -1.10 22.66
N ASN A 97 -6.24 0.22 22.77
CA ASN A 97 -7.19 1.01 21.99
C ASN A 97 -6.79 1.20 20.53
N THR A 98 -5.58 0.82 20.12
CA THR A 98 -5.15 0.89 18.72
C THR A 98 -5.78 -0.22 17.88
N ILE A 99 -6.17 -1.34 18.51
CA ILE A 99 -6.90 -2.44 17.87
C ILE A 99 -8.41 -2.18 18.05
N VAL A 100 -9.02 -1.62 17.01
CA VAL A 100 -10.44 -1.21 17.05
C VAL A 100 -11.41 -2.37 16.87
N ASP A 101 -11.01 -3.43 16.12
CA ASP A 101 -11.78 -4.67 15.98
C ASP A 101 -10.87 -5.88 15.86
N PHE A 102 -11.37 -7.04 16.32
CA PHE A 102 -10.67 -8.31 16.26
C PHE A 102 -11.64 -9.45 15.98
N GLN A 103 -11.28 -10.32 15.03
CA GLN A 103 -12.02 -11.54 14.72
C GLN A 103 -11.07 -12.73 14.68
N LEU A 104 -11.44 -13.82 15.34
CA LEU A 104 -10.72 -15.07 15.30
C LEU A 104 -11.48 -16.07 14.43
N LEU A 105 -10.84 -16.49 13.35
CA LEU A 105 -11.39 -17.43 12.36
C LEU A 105 -10.73 -18.79 12.51
N THR A 106 -11.50 -19.86 12.44
CA THR A 106 -10.96 -21.23 12.39
C THR A 106 -11.05 -21.74 10.96
N VAL A 107 -9.93 -22.26 10.44
CA VAL A 107 -9.82 -22.83 9.10
C VAL A 107 -9.41 -24.29 9.20
N ARG A 108 -10.16 -25.19 8.54
CA ARG A 108 -9.91 -26.64 8.55
C ARG A 108 -8.92 -27.04 7.45
N PRO A 109 -8.28 -28.20 7.56
CA PRO A 109 -7.49 -28.76 6.47
C PRO A 109 -8.29 -28.87 5.17
N GLY A 110 -7.72 -28.36 4.08
CA GLY A 110 -8.36 -28.34 2.75
C GLY A 110 -9.50 -27.35 2.57
N GLU A 111 -9.81 -26.53 3.58
CA GLU A 111 -10.90 -25.55 3.52
C GLU A 111 -10.51 -24.30 2.74
N GLN A 112 -11.48 -23.75 2.00
CA GLN A 112 -11.42 -22.40 1.47
C GLN A 112 -12.56 -21.57 2.05
N LYS A 113 -12.25 -20.36 2.51
CA LYS A 113 -13.21 -19.39 3.04
C LYS A 113 -13.13 -18.09 2.23
N ASN A 114 -14.31 -17.58 1.87
CA ASN A 114 -14.47 -16.23 1.31
C ASN A 114 -15.28 -15.41 2.30
N ILE A 115 -14.67 -14.40 2.88
CA ILE A 115 -15.25 -13.64 3.98
C ILE A 115 -15.30 -12.18 3.59
N SER A 116 -16.48 -11.58 3.73
CA SER A 116 -16.69 -10.14 3.56
C SER A 116 -16.90 -9.50 4.92
N ILE A 117 -16.04 -8.55 5.26
CA ILE A 117 -15.97 -7.92 6.57
C ILE A 117 -16.17 -6.43 6.42
N SER A 118 -16.89 -5.83 7.34
CA SER A 118 -17.04 -4.37 7.40
C SER A 118 -15.81 -3.74 8.03
N ARG A 119 -15.38 -2.59 7.50
CA ARG A 119 -14.35 -1.78 8.12
C ARG A 119 -14.91 -1.13 9.37
N ALA A 120 -14.24 -1.32 10.50
CA ALA A 120 -14.57 -0.64 11.74
C ALA A 120 -14.27 0.87 11.63
N HIS A 121 -14.96 1.66 12.43
CA HIS A 121 -14.69 3.09 12.53
C HIS A 121 -13.23 3.32 12.92
N THR A 122 -12.56 4.28 12.30
CA THR A 122 -11.15 4.64 12.48
C THR A 122 -10.12 3.57 12.04
N ALA A 123 -10.54 2.41 11.53
CA ALA A 123 -9.61 1.40 11.04
C ALA A 123 -8.86 1.87 9.79
N LYS A 124 -7.53 1.94 9.88
CA LYS A 124 -6.61 2.34 8.82
C LYS A 124 -5.70 1.20 8.36
N TYR A 125 -5.56 0.17 9.21
CA TYR A 125 -4.67 -0.97 8.95
C TYR A 125 -5.38 -2.28 9.27
N ILE A 126 -4.99 -3.33 8.53
CA ILE A 126 -5.43 -4.70 8.73
C ILE A 126 -4.23 -5.55 9.08
N GLY A 127 -4.28 -6.23 10.23
CA GLY A 127 -3.31 -7.22 10.65
C GLY A 127 -3.86 -8.65 10.47
N ILE A 128 -3.02 -9.56 9.99
CA ILE A 128 -3.34 -10.98 9.89
C ILE A 128 -2.28 -11.77 10.65
N VAL A 129 -2.73 -12.70 11.50
CA VAL A 129 -1.86 -13.66 12.21
C VAL A 129 -2.39 -15.05 11.95
N ALA A 130 -1.58 -15.91 11.31
CA ALA A 130 -1.89 -17.33 11.14
C ALA A 130 -1.27 -18.14 12.29
N GLY A 131 -2.11 -18.72 13.16
CA GLY A 131 -1.73 -19.36 14.40
C GLY A 131 -1.20 -20.79 14.23
N TYR A 132 -0.08 -20.93 13.54
CA TYR A 132 0.61 -22.22 13.42
C TYR A 132 1.17 -22.71 14.76
N TYR A 133 1.27 -24.02 14.93
CA TYR A 133 1.91 -24.63 16.09
C TYR A 133 3.37 -24.14 16.27
N LYS A 134 4.10 -24.00 15.15
CA LYS A 134 5.41 -23.36 15.09
C LYS A 134 5.31 -22.06 14.32
N LEU A 135 4.59 -21.08 14.89
CA LEU A 135 4.38 -19.78 14.27
C LEU A 135 5.72 -19.09 14.01
N ASN A 136 5.91 -18.66 12.75
CA ASN A 136 7.03 -17.84 12.33
C ASN A 136 6.53 -16.42 11.96
N PRO A 137 6.86 -15.40 12.75
CA PRO A 137 6.40 -14.04 12.49
C PRO A 137 6.67 -13.52 11.08
N LEU A 138 7.76 -13.92 10.46
CA LEU A 138 8.15 -13.45 9.12
C LEU A 138 7.20 -13.91 8.01
N THR A 139 6.61 -15.09 8.16
CA THR A 139 5.73 -15.70 7.15
C THR A 139 4.27 -15.71 7.54
N ASP A 140 3.98 -15.80 8.84
CA ASP A 140 2.66 -16.10 9.37
C ASP A 140 1.94 -14.83 9.86
N VAL A 141 2.64 -13.69 9.86
CA VAL A 141 2.07 -12.39 10.24
C VAL A 141 2.24 -11.39 9.09
N LYS A 142 1.19 -10.57 8.86
CA LYS A 142 1.23 -9.50 7.88
C LYS A 142 0.36 -8.32 8.31
N VAL A 143 0.81 -7.10 7.97
CA VAL A 143 0.04 -5.86 8.13
C VAL A 143 -0.15 -5.24 6.76
N PHE A 144 -1.34 -4.74 6.49
CA PHE A 144 -1.71 -4.01 5.27
C PHE A 144 -2.29 -2.66 5.66
N PRO A 145 -1.83 -1.56 5.06
CA PRO A 145 -2.59 -0.32 5.09
C PRO A 145 -3.87 -0.49 4.26
N ILE A 146 -4.96 0.12 4.69
CA ILE A 146 -6.17 0.22 3.86
C ILE A 146 -5.86 1.22 2.74
N PRO A 147 -6.05 0.85 1.46
CA PRO A 147 -5.71 1.72 0.35
C PRO A 147 -6.55 2.99 0.37
N MET A 148 -5.96 4.10 -0.10
CA MET A 148 -6.65 5.36 -0.29
C MET A 148 -7.04 5.51 -1.75
N GLN A 149 -8.25 5.99 -2.02
CA GLN A 149 -8.77 6.23 -3.36
C GLN A 149 -9.00 7.72 -3.55
N ALA A 150 -8.43 8.28 -4.62
CA ALA A 150 -8.72 9.65 -5.00
C ALA A 150 -10.18 9.79 -5.43
N VAL A 151 -10.86 10.79 -4.92
CA VAL A 151 -12.22 11.13 -5.40
C VAL A 151 -12.07 11.87 -6.73
N GLU A 152 -12.71 11.35 -7.78
CA GLU A 152 -12.77 12.05 -9.04
C GLU A 152 -13.56 13.35 -8.89
N ARG A 153 -12.90 14.46 -9.17
CA ARG A 153 -13.55 15.78 -9.15
C ARG A 153 -14.56 15.86 -10.29
N GLY A 154 -15.75 16.37 -9.99
CA GLY A 154 -16.74 16.71 -10.98
C GLY A 154 -16.22 17.79 -11.95
N LEU A 155 -16.82 17.89 -13.14
CA LEU A 155 -16.43 18.86 -14.17
C LEU A 155 -16.44 20.31 -13.64
N VAL A 156 -17.39 20.63 -12.76
CA VAL A 156 -17.52 21.97 -12.14
C VAL A 156 -16.36 22.26 -11.19
N GLU A 157 -15.96 21.30 -10.34
CA GLU A 157 -14.81 21.42 -9.45
C GLU A 157 -13.49 21.56 -10.22
N LYS A 158 -13.33 20.81 -11.31
CA LYS A 158 -12.17 20.94 -12.21
C LYS A 158 -12.10 22.34 -12.84
N ALA A 159 -13.24 22.89 -13.25
CA ALA A 159 -13.31 24.24 -13.81
C ALA A 159 -13.00 25.32 -12.77
N LEU A 160 -13.47 25.17 -11.53
CA LEU A 160 -13.18 26.09 -10.42
C LEU A 160 -11.71 26.03 -9.97
N ALA A 161 -11.10 24.83 -9.97
CA ALA A 161 -9.68 24.68 -9.70
C ALA A 161 -8.79 25.36 -10.74
N LEU A 162 -9.22 25.38 -12.02
CA LEU A 162 -8.49 26.03 -13.11
C LEU A 162 -8.41 27.55 -12.94
N VAL A 163 -9.37 28.17 -12.26
CA VAL A 163 -9.36 29.61 -11.95
C VAL A 163 -8.83 29.93 -10.54
N ALA A 164 -8.15 28.97 -9.91
CA ALA A 164 -7.55 29.06 -8.55
C ALA A 164 -8.53 29.52 -7.44
N LEU A 165 -9.82 29.23 -7.60
CA LEU A 165 -10.84 29.54 -6.61
C LEU A 165 -11.04 28.40 -5.58
N VAL A 166 -10.45 27.23 -5.80
CA VAL A 166 -10.52 26.04 -4.91
C VAL A 166 -9.11 25.47 -4.77
N SER A 167 -8.76 25.02 -3.56
CA SER A 167 -7.47 24.36 -3.33
C SER A 167 -7.31 23.10 -4.19
N ASP A 168 -6.11 22.90 -4.73
CA ASP A 168 -5.80 21.78 -5.63
C ASP A 168 -5.53 20.45 -4.87
N GLU A 169 -5.92 20.37 -3.60
CA GLU A 169 -5.78 19.16 -2.83
C GLU A 169 -6.74 18.07 -3.33
N ALA A 170 -6.17 16.96 -3.80
CA ALA A 170 -6.95 15.80 -4.19
C ALA A 170 -7.58 15.16 -2.96
N LYS A 171 -8.91 15.29 -2.82
CA LYS A 171 -9.64 14.63 -1.74
C LYS A 171 -9.54 13.11 -1.92
N ALA A 172 -9.15 12.41 -0.86
CA ALA A 172 -9.10 10.96 -0.85
C ALA A 172 -10.12 10.38 0.14
N ILE A 173 -10.59 9.18 -0.15
CA ILE A 173 -11.44 8.38 0.75
C ILE A 173 -10.81 7.02 0.97
N PRO A 174 -11.12 6.33 2.10
CA PRO A 174 -10.67 4.97 2.30
C PRO A 174 -11.25 4.03 1.25
N GLY A 175 -10.39 3.24 0.62
CA GLY A 175 -10.77 2.25 -0.38
C GLY A 175 -11.14 0.90 0.22
N LYS A 176 -11.41 -0.07 -0.66
CA LYS A 176 -11.62 -1.47 -0.28
C LYS A 176 -10.27 -2.20 -0.29
N LEU A 177 -10.14 -3.19 0.61
CA LEU A 177 -8.94 -4.02 0.69
C LEU A 177 -9.31 -5.48 0.42
N ASN A 178 -8.57 -6.11 -0.49
CA ASN A 178 -8.73 -7.52 -0.84
C ASN A 178 -7.48 -8.29 -0.43
N VAL A 179 -7.61 -9.24 0.49
CA VAL A 179 -6.47 -10.03 1.01
C VAL A 179 -6.64 -11.50 0.67
N PHE A 180 -5.56 -12.09 0.18
CA PHE A 180 -5.46 -13.52 -0.07
C PHE A 180 -4.46 -14.16 0.91
N VAL A 181 -4.91 -15.21 1.59
CA VAL A 181 -4.14 -15.99 2.57
C VAL A 181 -4.05 -17.43 2.11
N ASN A 182 -2.85 -17.90 1.78
CA ASN A 182 -2.59 -19.29 1.42
C ASN A 182 -1.84 -19.98 2.56
N LEU A 183 -2.50 -20.90 3.24
CA LEU A 183 -2.00 -21.60 4.41
C LEU A 183 -1.42 -22.95 4.01
N GLY A 184 -0.13 -23.14 4.27
CA GLY A 184 0.60 -24.37 3.98
C GLY A 184 0.72 -25.32 5.18
N ARG A 185 1.54 -26.36 5.01
CA ARG A 185 1.75 -27.42 6.00
C ARG A 185 2.32 -26.91 7.33
N SER A 186 3.32 -26.03 7.30
CA SER A 186 4.08 -25.60 8.48
C SER A 186 4.22 -24.07 8.60
N GLY A 187 3.58 -23.32 7.74
CA GLY A 187 3.58 -21.86 7.68
C GLY A 187 2.73 -21.37 6.53
N ALA A 188 2.40 -20.08 6.54
CA ALA A 188 1.71 -19.45 5.45
C ALA A 188 2.61 -19.40 4.20
N LYS A 189 2.09 -19.88 3.08
CA LYS A 189 2.78 -19.80 1.78
C LYS A 189 2.74 -18.39 1.23
N GLN A 190 1.64 -17.68 1.51
CA GLN A 190 1.42 -16.33 1.00
C GLN A 190 0.34 -15.62 1.83
N ILE A 191 0.60 -14.39 2.20
CA ILE A 191 -0.37 -13.44 2.75
C ILE A 191 -0.13 -12.12 2.02
N ILE A 192 -1.02 -11.76 1.09
CA ILE A 192 -0.87 -10.60 0.19
C ILE A 192 -2.16 -9.82 0.06
N SER A 193 -2.05 -8.54 -0.23
CA SER A 193 -3.16 -7.78 -0.81
C SER A 193 -3.10 -7.87 -2.34
N ILE A 194 -4.26 -7.85 -2.98
CA ILE A 194 -4.34 -7.88 -4.45
C ILE A 194 -3.79 -6.56 -5.00
N GLU A 195 -4.04 -5.47 -4.31
CA GLU A 195 -3.56 -4.14 -4.66
C GLU A 195 -2.01 -4.07 -4.69
N ASP A 196 -1.34 -4.61 -3.65
CA ASP A 196 0.12 -4.66 -3.60
C ASP A 196 0.71 -5.52 -4.72
N GLU A 197 0.05 -6.62 -5.07
CA GLU A 197 0.50 -7.51 -6.14
C GLU A 197 0.38 -6.83 -7.51
N LEU A 198 -0.70 -6.10 -7.75
CA LEU A 198 -0.88 -5.34 -8.98
C LEU A 198 0.16 -4.22 -9.11
N LEU A 199 0.47 -3.51 -8.03
CA LEU A 199 1.52 -2.47 -8.02
C LEU A 199 2.90 -3.06 -8.33
N LYS A 200 3.25 -4.20 -7.75
CA LYS A 200 4.52 -4.90 -8.05
C LYS A 200 4.60 -5.32 -9.52
N GLN A 201 3.51 -5.84 -10.09
CA GLN A 201 3.48 -6.24 -11.50
C GLN A 201 3.64 -5.03 -12.43
N GLN A 202 3.04 -3.88 -12.08
CA GLN A 202 3.21 -2.63 -12.83
C GLN A 202 4.65 -2.12 -12.76
N GLN A 203 5.28 -2.15 -11.60
CA GLN A 203 6.69 -1.77 -11.45
C GLN A 203 7.61 -2.66 -12.28
N VAL A 204 7.48 -3.97 -12.16
CA VAL A 204 8.29 -4.93 -12.95
C VAL A 204 8.11 -4.72 -14.46
N SER A 205 6.90 -4.39 -14.91
CA SER A 205 6.63 -4.12 -16.32
C SER A 205 7.24 -2.78 -16.79
N SER A 206 7.26 -1.77 -15.91
CA SER A 206 7.87 -0.47 -16.17
C SER A 206 9.40 -0.59 -16.26
N ASP A 207 10.00 -1.29 -15.29
CA ASP A 207 11.45 -1.53 -15.27
C ASP A 207 11.94 -2.29 -16.51
N LYS A 208 11.18 -3.31 -16.94
CA LYS A 208 11.48 -4.04 -18.19
C LYS A 208 11.43 -3.14 -19.42
N LYS A 209 10.45 -2.24 -19.52
CA LYS A 209 10.36 -1.29 -20.64
C LYS A 209 11.51 -0.30 -20.63
N GLN A 210 11.92 0.17 -19.45
CA GLN A 210 13.03 1.10 -19.31
C GLN A 210 14.35 0.46 -19.73
N VAL A 211 14.66 -0.75 -19.26
CA VAL A 211 15.85 -1.51 -19.67
C VAL A 211 15.86 -1.75 -21.18
N GLN A 212 14.75 -2.15 -21.78
CA GLN A 212 14.64 -2.37 -23.21
C GLN A 212 14.85 -1.07 -24.02
N GLN A 213 14.41 0.06 -23.49
CA GLN A 213 14.61 1.36 -24.12
C GLN A 213 16.09 1.80 -24.04
N GLU A 214 16.76 1.57 -22.91
CA GLU A 214 18.18 1.85 -22.73
C GLU A 214 19.05 0.99 -23.68
N ASP A 215 18.76 -0.31 -23.79
CA ASP A 215 19.44 -1.21 -24.71
C ASP A 215 19.26 -0.78 -26.17
N TRP A 216 18.05 -0.33 -26.54
CA TRP A 216 17.78 0.19 -27.88
C TRP A 216 18.56 1.49 -28.15
N PHE A 217 18.61 2.43 -27.20
CA PHE A 217 19.42 3.65 -27.36
C PHE A 217 20.92 3.35 -27.47
N LYS A 218 21.41 2.37 -26.74
CA LYS A 218 22.81 1.92 -26.82
C LYS A 218 23.11 1.35 -28.18
N SER A 219 22.25 0.49 -28.70
CA SER A 219 22.42 -0.11 -30.05
C SER A 219 22.42 0.95 -31.17
N LEU A 220 21.65 2.03 -31.04
CA LEU A 220 21.66 3.15 -31.97
C LEU A 220 22.98 3.95 -31.95
N LYS A 221 23.55 4.15 -30.74
CA LYS A 221 24.86 4.81 -30.61
C LYS A 221 25.98 4.01 -31.25
N ASP A 222 25.99 2.70 -30.94
CA ASP A 222 27.02 1.78 -31.50
C ASP A 222 26.95 1.71 -33.02
N ALA A 223 25.74 1.81 -33.63
CA ALA A 223 25.55 1.84 -35.08
C ALA A 223 25.91 3.18 -35.77
N GLN A 224 26.12 4.27 -35.01
CA GLN A 224 26.56 5.58 -35.55
C GLN A 224 28.08 5.77 -35.49
N GLU A 225 28.79 4.92 -34.74
CA GLU A 225 30.26 4.95 -34.61
C GLU A 225 30.99 4.00 -35.58
N GLU A 226 30.28 3.19 -36.39
CA GLU A 226 30.79 2.42 -37.52
C GLU A 226 30.60 3.19 -38.87
#